data_da621e7a7e2b53e9cfa863ab1c130eb6
#
_entry.id   da621e7a7e2b53e9cfa863ab1c130eb6
#
_cell.length_a   1.000
_cell.length_b   1.000
_cell.length_c   1.000
_cell.angle_alpha   90.00
_cell.angle_beta   90.00
_cell.angle_gamma   90.00
#
_symmetry.space_group_name_H-M   'P 1'
#
loop_
_entity.id
_entity.type
_entity.pdbx_description
1 polymer ?
#
loop_
_entity_poly.entity_id
_entity_poly.type
_entity_poly.pdbx_seq_one_letter_code
_entity_poly.pdbx_strand_id
1 'polypeptide(L)'
;MFIQIKNLTKKFQNSLAVDNINFSIGKNKTVGLLGPNGCGKTTSIGMMLGLITPSSGEIIIDNRNLDKFKRDDILARINFASPYIELPKKLTVRQNLEVYGRLYGVKDLKHRIDEISEDLDIKSFFSRKTGELSSGQKNRVSLAKSLINKPEILLLDEPTASLDPDIGDFVRTYIQNYKSKNQVTILLASHNMNEVERLCDSIIMMKKGKII
;
A
#
# COMPACT_ATOMS: atom_id res chain seq x y z
N MET A 1 16.99 8.61 -7.63
CA MET A 1 16.16 7.72 -6.81
C MET A 1 14.86 8.45 -6.51
N PHE A 2 13.69 7.75 -6.62
CA PHE A 2 12.39 8.38 -6.45
C PHE A 2 11.93 8.40 -4.98
N ILE A 3 12.21 7.32 -4.25
CA ILE A 3 12.03 7.25 -2.79
C ILE A 3 13.39 6.94 -2.18
N GLN A 4 13.76 7.63 -1.10
CA GLN A 4 14.98 7.39 -0.35
C GLN A 4 14.65 7.37 1.15
N ILE A 5 15.06 6.34 1.81
CA ILE A 5 14.99 6.15 3.26
C ILE A 5 16.42 6.25 3.80
N LYS A 6 16.66 7.19 4.72
CA LYS A 6 18.00 7.47 5.26
C LYS A 6 17.99 7.41 6.78
N ASN A 7 18.75 6.47 7.34
CA ASN A 7 18.97 6.28 8.77
C ASN A 7 17.64 6.21 9.56
N LEU A 8 16.59 5.67 8.94
CA LEU A 8 15.25 5.70 9.48
C LEU A 8 15.15 4.82 10.71
N THR A 9 14.71 5.39 11.82
CA THR A 9 14.60 4.72 13.11
C THR A 9 13.26 5.02 13.77
N LYS A 10 12.65 3.98 14.36
CA LYS A 10 11.47 4.13 15.23
C LYS A 10 11.62 3.34 16.52
N LYS A 11 11.59 4.08 17.61
CA LYS A 11 11.54 3.54 18.99
C LYS A 11 10.15 3.83 19.59
N PHE A 12 9.50 2.82 20.12
CA PHE A 12 8.29 2.92 20.94
C PHE A 12 8.65 2.59 22.37
N GLN A 13 8.55 3.55 23.28
CA GLN A 13 8.90 3.36 24.69
C GLN A 13 10.17 2.49 24.88
N ASN A 14 9.98 1.19 25.10
CA ASN A 14 11.06 0.23 25.39
C ASN A 14 11.42 -0.69 24.19
N SER A 15 10.77 -0.54 23.03
CA SER A 15 11.03 -1.38 21.86
C SER A 15 11.56 -0.58 20.67
N LEU A 16 12.62 -1.10 20.05
CA LEU A 16 13.18 -0.54 18.81
C LEU A 16 12.54 -1.32 17.64
N ALA A 17 11.53 -0.72 17.03
CA ALA A 17 10.76 -1.36 15.96
C ALA A 17 11.45 -1.27 14.60
N VAL A 18 12.16 -0.17 14.35
CA VAL A 18 12.97 0.07 13.14
C VAL A 18 14.27 0.69 13.58
N ASP A 19 15.39 0.13 13.14
CA ASP A 19 16.72 0.49 13.59
C ASP A 19 17.64 0.85 12.42
N ASN A 20 17.80 2.14 12.19
CA ASN A 20 18.75 2.73 11.24
C ASN A 20 18.70 2.11 9.83
N ILE A 21 17.50 1.93 9.28
CA ILE A 21 17.36 1.35 7.94
C ILE A 21 17.64 2.37 6.85
N ASN A 22 18.27 1.87 5.78
CA ASN A 22 18.66 2.67 4.61
C ASN A 22 18.31 1.89 3.35
N PHE A 23 17.47 2.46 2.48
CA PHE A 23 17.20 1.89 1.16
C PHE A 23 16.63 2.96 0.21
N SER A 24 16.56 2.61 -1.07
CA SER A 24 15.96 3.49 -2.07
C SER A 24 15.17 2.71 -3.10
N ILE A 25 14.15 3.37 -3.67
CA ILE A 25 13.29 2.83 -4.71
C ILE A 25 13.37 3.74 -5.94
N GLY A 26 13.65 3.15 -7.09
CA GLY A 26 13.58 3.85 -8.37
C GLY A 26 12.14 4.14 -8.78
N LYS A 27 11.93 5.13 -9.65
CA LYS A 27 10.61 5.39 -10.23
C LYS A 27 10.13 4.17 -11.03
N ASN A 28 8.85 3.86 -10.92
CA ASN A 28 8.20 2.74 -11.62
C ASN A 28 8.79 1.35 -11.27
N LYS A 29 9.42 1.22 -10.12
CA LYS A 29 9.93 -0.05 -9.60
C LYS A 29 9.06 -0.60 -8.49
N THR A 30 9.02 -1.93 -8.40
CA THR A 30 8.45 -2.63 -7.24
C THR A 30 9.58 -3.15 -6.39
N VAL A 31 9.59 -2.76 -5.13
CA VAL A 31 10.55 -3.26 -4.12
C VAL A 31 9.79 -4.04 -3.06
N GLY A 32 10.23 -5.27 -2.81
CA GLY A 32 9.71 -6.12 -1.75
C GLY A 32 10.45 -5.86 -0.43
N LEU A 33 9.72 -5.61 0.63
CA LEU A 33 10.23 -5.61 1.99
C LEU A 33 9.85 -6.94 2.66
N LEU A 34 10.74 -7.90 2.60
CA LEU A 34 10.53 -9.28 3.05
C LEU A 34 11.01 -9.48 4.49
N GLY A 35 10.23 -10.15 5.31
CA GLY A 35 10.65 -10.53 6.65
C GLY A 35 9.51 -11.06 7.51
N PRO A 36 9.83 -11.68 8.67
CA PRO A 36 8.82 -12.24 9.56
C PRO A 36 7.91 -11.16 10.14
N ASN A 37 6.78 -11.59 10.70
CA ASN A 37 5.88 -10.68 11.41
C ASN A 37 6.61 -10.03 12.61
N GLY A 38 6.31 -8.74 12.83
CA GLY A 38 6.95 -7.96 13.89
C GLY A 38 8.38 -7.48 13.59
N CYS A 39 8.95 -7.72 12.39
CA CYS A 39 10.29 -7.25 12.06
C CYS A 39 10.38 -5.75 11.72
N GLY A 40 9.25 -5.00 11.64
CA GLY A 40 9.23 -3.56 11.40
C GLY A 40 8.66 -3.11 10.05
N LYS A 41 8.19 -4.02 9.18
CA LYS A 41 7.64 -3.69 7.84
C LYS A 41 6.49 -2.68 7.90
N THR A 42 5.42 -3.02 8.62
CA THR A 42 4.24 -2.16 8.79
C THR A 42 4.59 -0.82 9.45
N THR A 43 5.53 -0.81 10.40
CA THR A 43 6.04 0.42 11.02
C THR A 43 6.75 1.31 9.99
N SER A 44 7.57 0.73 9.13
CA SER A 44 8.25 1.46 8.05
C SER A 44 7.25 2.05 7.05
N ILE A 45 6.24 1.29 6.64
CA ILE A 45 5.14 1.78 5.81
C ILE A 45 4.37 2.91 6.53
N GLY A 46 4.04 2.74 7.81
CA GLY A 46 3.35 3.75 8.61
C GLY A 46 4.11 5.08 8.70
N MET A 47 5.45 5.04 8.75
CA MET A 47 6.29 6.24 8.69
C MET A 47 6.24 6.89 7.31
N MET A 48 6.27 6.12 6.22
CA MET A 48 6.16 6.64 4.86
C MET A 48 4.79 7.24 4.57
N LEU A 49 3.72 6.72 5.17
CA LEU A 49 2.38 7.30 5.14
C LEU A 49 2.22 8.52 6.05
N GLY A 50 3.23 8.80 6.86
CA GLY A 50 3.18 9.84 7.85
C GLY A 50 2.18 9.61 8.99
N LEU A 51 1.72 8.39 9.17
CA LEU A 51 0.87 7.97 10.29
C LEU A 51 1.70 7.77 11.56
N ILE A 52 2.98 7.47 11.40
CA ILE A 52 3.94 7.27 12.48
C ILE A 52 5.09 8.27 12.27
N THR A 53 5.36 9.12 13.27
CA THR A 53 6.51 10.01 13.23
C THR A 53 7.78 9.21 13.51
N PRO A 54 8.82 9.28 12.65
CA PRO A 54 10.13 8.70 12.93
C PRO A 54 10.73 9.22 14.23
N SER A 55 11.52 8.41 14.93
CA SER A 55 12.34 8.87 16.05
C SER A 55 13.60 9.59 15.56
N SER A 56 14.15 9.17 14.42
CA SER A 56 15.24 9.82 13.68
C SER A 56 15.29 9.33 12.24
N GLY A 57 16.10 9.97 11.42
CA GLY A 57 16.26 9.68 9.99
C GLY A 57 15.34 10.51 9.12
N GLU A 58 15.38 10.24 7.82
CA GLU A 58 14.64 11.02 6.82
C GLU A 58 13.97 10.12 5.79
N ILE A 59 12.80 10.57 5.33
CA ILE A 59 12.05 10.00 4.19
C ILE A 59 12.00 11.07 3.11
N ILE A 60 12.59 10.78 1.97
CA ILE A 60 12.67 11.71 0.84
C ILE A 60 11.91 11.08 -0.33
N ILE A 61 10.92 11.80 -0.87
CA ILE A 61 10.11 11.39 -2.01
C ILE A 61 10.18 12.47 -3.07
N ASP A 62 10.61 12.10 -4.27
CA ASP A 62 10.78 13.02 -5.40
C ASP A 62 11.63 14.27 -5.01
N ASN A 63 12.77 14.01 -4.36
CA ASN A 63 13.68 15.02 -3.81
C ASN A 63 13.09 15.95 -2.74
N ARG A 64 11.94 15.63 -2.18
CA ARG A 64 11.26 16.39 -1.11
C ARG A 64 11.26 15.57 0.18
N ASN A 65 11.77 16.15 1.25
CA ASN A 65 11.72 15.53 2.57
C ASN A 65 10.30 15.60 3.12
N LEU A 66 9.74 14.44 3.55
CA LEU A 66 8.36 14.30 4.01
C LEU A 66 8.04 15.17 5.22
N ASP A 67 9.01 15.44 6.10
CA ASP A 67 8.81 16.22 7.31
C ASP A 67 9.02 17.73 7.11
N LYS A 68 9.74 18.14 6.06
CA LYS A 68 10.16 19.54 5.83
C LYS A 68 9.34 20.31 4.80
N PHE A 69 8.60 19.60 3.93
CA PHE A 69 7.79 20.19 2.86
C PHE A 69 6.29 20.05 3.12
N LYS A 70 5.48 20.70 2.28
CA LYS A 70 4.01 20.51 2.30
C LYS A 70 3.69 19.03 2.17
N ARG A 71 3.58 18.38 3.31
CA ARG A 71 3.38 16.94 3.47
C ARG A 71 2.16 16.45 2.72
N ASP A 72 1.09 17.24 2.71
CA ASP A 72 -0.17 16.89 2.06
C ASP A 72 -0.01 16.70 0.56
N ASP A 73 0.82 17.53 -0.12
CA ASP A 73 1.09 17.41 -1.56
C ASP A 73 1.83 16.10 -1.89
N ILE A 74 2.68 15.63 -0.99
CA ILE A 74 3.40 14.36 -1.15
C ILE A 74 2.45 13.19 -0.88
N LEU A 75 1.69 13.25 0.21
CA LEU A 75 0.78 12.19 0.64
C LEU A 75 -0.39 12.01 -0.32
N ALA A 76 -0.85 13.06 -1.01
CA ALA A 76 -1.88 12.97 -2.04
C ALA A 76 -1.48 12.06 -3.22
N ARG A 77 -0.17 11.86 -3.44
CA ARG A 77 0.40 11.00 -4.51
C ARG A 77 0.61 9.55 -4.05
N ILE A 78 0.39 9.27 -2.76
CA ILE A 78 0.61 7.95 -2.14
C ILE A 78 -0.74 7.34 -1.79
N ASN A 79 -0.89 6.06 -2.00
CA ASN A 79 -2.00 5.33 -1.42
C ASN A 79 -1.54 3.99 -0.84
N PHE A 80 -2.43 3.37 -0.07
CA PHE A 80 -2.08 2.23 0.76
C PHE A 80 -3.21 1.20 0.78
N ALA A 81 -2.85 -0.07 0.69
CA ALA A 81 -3.74 -1.19 0.93
C ALA A 81 -3.13 -2.19 1.91
N SER A 82 -3.97 -2.67 2.82
CA SER A 82 -3.65 -3.72 3.76
C SER A 82 -4.95 -4.46 4.12
N PRO A 83 -4.94 -5.79 4.26
CA PRO A 83 -6.11 -6.55 4.70
C PRO A 83 -6.52 -6.23 6.14
N TYR A 84 -5.64 -5.60 6.91
CA TYR A 84 -5.89 -5.25 8.32
C TYR A 84 -6.59 -3.90 8.49
N ILE A 85 -6.72 -3.10 7.43
CA ILE A 85 -7.46 -1.82 7.47
C ILE A 85 -8.86 -2.04 6.95
N GLU A 86 -9.81 -1.91 7.85
CA GLU A 86 -11.23 -2.08 7.53
C GLU A 86 -11.83 -0.79 6.96
N LEU A 87 -12.59 -0.94 5.89
CA LEU A 87 -13.45 0.11 5.38
C LEU A 87 -14.70 0.27 6.27
N PRO A 88 -15.35 1.45 6.28
CA PRO A 88 -16.61 1.66 7.01
C PRO A 88 -17.65 0.57 6.75
N LYS A 89 -17.85 -0.32 7.74
CA LYS A 89 -18.64 -1.55 7.61
C LYS A 89 -20.12 -1.31 7.27
N LYS A 90 -20.67 -0.16 7.68
CA LYS A 90 -22.10 0.20 7.47
C LYS A 90 -22.37 0.75 6.07
N LEU A 91 -21.36 1.20 5.36
CA LEU A 91 -21.48 1.70 4.00
C LEU A 91 -21.41 0.54 2.99
N THR A 92 -22.12 0.70 1.87
CA THR A 92 -21.98 -0.22 0.74
C THR A 92 -20.61 -0.08 0.09
N VAL A 93 -20.23 -1.06 -0.75
CA VAL A 93 -19.00 -0.97 -1.54
C VAL A 93 -18.97 0.31 -2.37
N ARG A 94 -20.07 0.58 -3.10
CA ARG A 94 -20.19 1.79 -3.91
C ARG A 94 -20.03 3.07 -3.08
N GLN A 95 -20.72 3.18 -1.95
CA GLN A 95 -20.62 4.35 -1.07
C GLN A 95 -19.21 4.55 -0.53
N ASN A 96 -18.50 3.47 -0.16
CA ASN A 96 -17.11 3.54 0.25
C ASN A 96 -16.24 4.15 -0.86
N LEU A 97 -16.32 3.63 -2.09
CA LEU A 97 -15.54 4.14 -3.22
C LEU A 97 -15.89 5.60 -3.55
N GLU A 98 -17.17 5.97 -3.48
CA GLU A 98 -17.60 7.37 -3.69
C GLU A 98 -17.03 8.31 -2.63
N VAL A 99 -17.06 7.94 -1.35
CA VAL A 99 -16.51 8.74 -0.25
C VAL A 99 -15.01 8.94 -0.44
N TYR A 100 -14.25 7.87 -0.63
CA TYR A 100 -12.80 7.97 -0.81
C TYR A 100 -12.43 8.70 -2.11
N GLY A 101 -13.13 8.45 -3.20
CA GLY A 101 -12.89 9.15 -4.45
C GLY A 101 -13.10 10.66 -4.33
N ARG A 102 -14.13 11.11 -3.60
CA ARG A 102 -14.35 12.54 -3.31
C ARG A 102 -13.27 13.11 -2.39
N LEU A 103 -12.87 12.39 -1.34
CA LEU A 103 -11.79 12.79 -0.42
C LEU A 103 -10.46 12.98 -1.16
N TYR A 104 -10.19 12.14 -2.17
CA TYR A 104 -8.99 12.25 -3.00
C TYR A 104 -9.14 13.21 -4.19
N GLY A 105 -10.28 13.89 -4.34
CA GLY A 105 -10.50 14.85 -5.42
C GLY A 105 -10.55 14.25 -6.83
N VAL A 106 -11.00 12.99 -6.98
CA VAL A 106 -11.10 12.32 -8.28
C VAL A 106 -12.14 13.02 -9.15
N LYS A 107 -11.71 13.57 -10.30
CA LYS A 107 -12.56 14.44 -11.15
C LYS A 107 -13.71 13.69 -11.81
N ASP A 108 -13.48 12.65 -12.54
CA ASP A 108 -14.53 11.81 -13.16
C ASP A 108 -14.76 10.55 -12.34
N LEU A 109 -15.29 10.77 -11.13
CA LEU A 109 -15.41 9.72 -10.13
C LEU A 109 -16.31 8.56 -10.57
N LYS A 110 -17.40 8.84 -11.27
CA LYS A 110 -18.33 7.78 -11.73
C LYS A 110 -17.62 6.84 -12.71
N HIS A 111 -17.01 7.38 -13.74
CA HIS A 111 -16.26 6.60 -14.73
C HIS A 111 -15.11 5.83 -14.05
N ARG A 112 -14.39 6.49 -13.12
CA ARG A 112 -13.30 5.83 -12.39
C ARG A 112 -13.75 4.67 -11.52
N ILE A 113 -14.88 4.80 -10.84
CA ILE A 113 -15.47 3.71 -10.06
C ILE A 113 -15.90 2.57 -10.98
N ASP A 114 -16.51 2.87 -12.11
CA ASP A 114 -16.95 1.85 -13.08
C ASP A 114 -15.74 1.09 -13.65
N GLU A 115 -14.68 1.79 -14.07
CA GLU A 115 -13.41 1.21 -14.55
C GLU A 115 -12.81 0.24 -13.53
N ILE A 116 -12.53 0.72 -12.30
CA ILE A 116 -11.82 -0.07 -11.31
C ILE A 116 -12.67 -1.25 -10.77
N SER A 117 -13.98 -1.11 -10.83
CA SER A 117 -14.87 -2.16 -10.37
C SER A 117 -15.05 -3.28 -11.37
N GLU A 118 -14.90 -3.02 -12.65
CA GLU A 118 -14.78 -4.05 -13.68
C GLU A 118 -13.46 -4.77 -13.55
N ASP A 119 -12.36 -4.03 -13.47
CA ASP A 119 -11.01 -4.57 -13.36
C ASP A 119 -10.82 -5.51 -12.15
N LEU A 120 -11.47 -5.22 -11.01
CA LEU A 120 -11.37 -5.99 -9.78
C LEU A 120 -12.57 -6.92 -9.51
N ASP A 121 -13.48 -7.03 -10.47
CA ASP A 121 -14.70 -7.88 -10.37
C ASP A 121 -15.46 -7.64 -9.05
N ILE A 122 -15.76 -6.37 -8.75
CA ILE A 122 -16.49 -5.98 -7.53
C ILE A 122 -17.91 -5.47 -7.80
N LYS A 123 -18.29 -5.33 -9.08
CA LYS A 123 -19.59 -4.80 -9.52
C LYS A 123 -20.78 -5.62 -8.99
N SER A 124 -20.61 -6.94 -8.94
CA SER A 124 -21.65 -7.88 -8.50
C SER A 124 -22.09 -7.72 -7.05
N PHE A 125 -21.31 -7.05 -6.22
CA PHE A 125 -21.63 -6.81 -4.81
C PHE A 125 -21.56 -5.33 -4.40
N PHE A 126 -21.72 -4.41 -5.34
CA PHE A 126 -21.69 -2.95 -5.10
C PHE A 126 -22.70 -2.47 -4.07
N SER A 127 -23.88 -3.06 -4.04
CA SER A 127 -24.96 -2.71 -3.09
C SER A 127 -24.81 -3.36 -1.72
N ARG A 128 -23.88 -4.32 -1.56
CA ARG A 128 -23.64 -4.98 -0.27
C ARG A 128 -22.82 -4.08 0.64
N LYS A 129 -23.13 -4.13 1.95
CA LYS A 129 -22.31 -3.46 2.96
C LYS A 129 -20.95 -4.14 3.08
N THR A 130 -19.89 -3.35 3.25
CA THR A 130 -18.53 -3.89 3.35
C THR A 130 -18.34 -4.82 4.54
N GLY A 131 -19.14 -4.66 5.61
CA GLY A 131 -19.16 -5.58 6.75
C GLY A 131 -19.61 -7.00 6.43
N GLU A 132 -20.40 -7.17 5.36
CA GLU A 132 -21.02 -8.45 4.94
C GLU A 132 -20.19 -9.21 3.90
N LEU A 133 -19.05 -8.67 3.51
CA LEU A 133 -18.18 -9.24 2.47
C LEU A 133 -17.28 -10.34 3.03
N SER A 134 -16.95 -11.32 2.18
CA SER A 134 -15.87 -12.28 2.49
C SER A 134 -14.49 -11.59 2.55
N SER A 135 -13.47 -12.27 3.08
CA SER A 135 -12.11 -11.76 3.13
C SER A 135 -11.57 -11.37 1.75
N GLY A 136 -11.75 -12.22 0.74
CA GLY A 136 -11.34 -11.95 -0.64
C GLY A 136 -12.10 -10.78 -1.26
N GLN A 137 -13.41 -10.64 -1.01
CA GLN A 137 -14.19 -9.49 -1.46
C GLN A 137 -13.72 -8.20 -0.80
N LYS A 138 -13.48 -8.20 0.53
CA LYS A 138 -12.93 -7.06 1.27
C LYS A 138 -11.57 -6.63 0.73
N ASN A 139 -10.71 -7.59 0.43
CA ASN A 139 -9.39 -7.33 -0.13
C ASN A 139 -9.48 -6.62 -1.49
N ARG A 140 -10.32 -7.13 -2.41
CA ARG A 140 -10.55 -6.49 -3.72
C ARG A 140 -11.09 -5.07 -3.60
N VAL A 141 -12.01 -4.82 -2.67
CA VAL A 141 -12.54 -3.46 -2.41
C VAL A 141 -11.47 -2.54 -1.78
N SER A 142 -10.65 -3.05 -0.86
CA SER A 142 -9.53 -2.32 -0.28
C SER A 142 -8.50 -1.92 -1.35
N LEU A 143 -8.19 -2.84 -2.26
CA LEU A 143 -7.32 -2.58 -3.39
C LEU A 143 -7.94 -1.54 -4.34
N ALA A 144 -9.23 -1.66 -4.68
CA ALA A 144 -9.95 -0.66 -5.48
C ALA A 144 -9.86 0.74 -4.85
N LYS A 145 -10.11 0.85 -3.55
CA LYS A 145 -9.97 2.10 -2.80
C LYS A 145 -8.56 2.68 -2.91
N SER A 146 -7.52 1.83 -2.80
CA SER A 146 -6.13 2.28 -2.85
C SER A 146 -5.67 2.75 -4.22
N LEU A 147 -6.41 2.39 -5.27
CA LEU A 147 -6.09 2.74 -6.66
C LEU A 147 -7.01 3.81 -7.25
N ILE A 148 -8.01 4.27 -6.50
CA ILE A 148 -9.08 5.13 -7.03
C ILE A 148 -8.56 6.49 -7.54
N ASN A 149 -7.55 7.05 -6.89
CA ASN A 149 -6.92 8.32 -7.26
C ASN A 149 -5.72 8.18 -8.22
N LYS A 150 -5.47 6.98 -8.79
CA LYS A 150 -4.30 6.69 -9.63
C LYS A 150 -2.98 7.14 -8.98
N PRO A 151 -2.62 6.59 -7.81
CA PRO A 151 -1.45 7.04 -7.06
C PRO A 151 -0.15 6.80 -7.85
N GLU A 152 0.84 7.67 -7.65
CA GLU A 152 2.20 7.47 -8.18
C GLU A 152 3.01 6.48 -7.33
N ILE A 153 2.65 6.37 -6.05
CA ILE A 153 3.27 5.45 -5.09
C ILE A 153 2.18 4.63 -4.44
N LEU A 154 2.31 3.31 -4.52
CA LEU A 154 1.42 2.36 -3.87
C LEU A 154 2.18 1.58 -2.81
N LEU A 155 1.73 1.67 -1.57
CA LEU A 155 2.25 0.90 -0.47
C LEU A 155 1.30 -0.26 -0.18
N LEU A 156 1.82 -1.49 -0.23
CA LEU A 156 1.05 -2.71 -0.02
C LEU A 156 1.60 -3.46 1.19
N ASP A 157 0.77 -3.70 2.19
CA ASP A 157 1.16 -4.48 3.37
C ASP A 157 0.38 -5.79 3.39
N GLU A 158 1.08 -6.89 3.08
CA GLU A 158 0.52 -8.25 3.03
C GLU A 158 -0.72 -8.38 2.11
N PRO A 159 -0.69 -7.90 0.85
CA PRO A 159 -1.90 -7.72 0.04
C PRO A 159 -2.63 -9.01 -0.31
N THR A 160 -1.99 -10.17 -0.20
CA THR A 160 -2.63 -11.48 -0.43
C THR A 160 -2.70 -12.36 0.82
N ALA A 161 -2.43 -11.80 2.00
CA ALA A 161 -2.49 -12.57 3.24
C ALA A 161 -3.91 -13.08 3.51
N SER A 162 -4.02 -14.33 3.93
CA SER A 162 -5.28 -14.98 4.27
C SER A 162 -6.30 -15.05 3.12
N LEU A 163 -5.85 -14.99 1.88
CA LEU A 163 -6.68 -15.22 0.70
C LEU A 163 -6.53 -16.67 0.22
N ASP A 164 -7.61 -17.20 -0.33
CA ASP A 164 -7.57 -18.45 -1.07
C ASP A 164 -6.59 -18.33 -2.26
N PRO A 165 -5.92 -19.42 -2.66
CA PRO A 165 -4.90 -19.40 -3.71
C PRO A 165 -5.34 -18.70 -5.00
N ASP A 166 -6.55 -18.98 -5.49
CA ASP A 166 -7.10 -18.41 -6.73
C ASP A 166 -7.31 -16.89 -6.61
N ILE A 167 -7.85 -16.44 -5.48
CA ILE A 167 -8.06 -15.01 -5.21
C ILE A 167 -6.72 -14.31 -5.04
N GLY A 168 -5.78 -14.94 -4.36
CA GLY A 168 -4.42 -14.43 -4.23
C GLY A 168 -3.71 -14.30 -5.57
N ASP A 169 -3.90 -15.27 -6.46
CA ASP A 169 -3.34 -15.24 -7.83
C ASP A 169 -3.96 -14.11 -8.67
N PHE A 170 -5.27 -13.96 -8.61
CA PHE A 170 -5.97 -12.85 -9.25
C PHE A 170 -5.42 -11.49 -8.78
N VAL A 171 -5.28 -11.28 -7.47
CA VAL A 171 -4.77 -10.02 -6.89
C VAL A 171 -3.34 -9.75 -7.35
N ARG A 172 -2.45 -10.74 -7.32
CA ARG A 172 -1.06 -10.61 -7.81
C ARG A 172 -1.02 -10.24 -9.29
N THR A 173 -1.76 -10.95 -10.12
CA THR A 173 -1.84 -10.68 -11.56
C THR A 173 -2.37 -9.27 -11.82
N TYR A 174 -3.39 -8.84 -11.08
CA TYR A 174 -3.93 -7.50 -11.20
C TYR A 174 -2.88 -6.42 -10.84
N ILE A 175 -2.15 -6.58 -9.73
CA ILE A 175 -1.09 -5.64 -9.32
C ILE A 175 0.00 -5.52 -10.39
N GLN A 176 0.44 -6.64 -11.00
CA GLN A 176 1.42 -6.64 -12.08
C GLN A 176 0.93 -5.86 -13.31
N ASN A 177 -0.30 -6.14 -13.74
CA ASN A 177 -0.91 -5.47 -14.88
C ASN A 177 -1.11 -3.98 -14.62
N TYR A 178 -1.58 -3.63 -13.42
CA TYR A 178 -1.75 -2.24 -13.01
C TYR A 178 -0.43 -1.47 -13.00
N LYS A 179 0.64 -2.06 -12.44
CA LYS A 179 2.00 -1.48 -12.47
C LYS A 179 2.45 -1.20 -13.89
N SER A 180 2.33 -2.18 -14.78
CA SER A 180 2.79 -2.06 -16.17
C SER A 180 2.03 -0.98 -16.93
N LYS A 181 0.71 -0.89 -16.74
CA LYS A 181 -0.17 0.08 -17.41
C LYS A 181 0.01 1.52 -16.90
N ASN A 182 0.23 1.70 -15.59
CA ASN A 182 0.18 3.01 -14.94
C ASN A 182 1.55 3.53 -14.46
N GLN A 183 2.62 2.76 -14.66
CA GLN A 183 3.98 3.13 -14.25
C GLN A 183 4.09 3.53 -12.77
N VAL A 184 3.36 2.84 -11.89
CA VAL A 184 3.34 3.10 -10.44
C VAL A 184 4.59 2.56 -9.77
N THR A 185 5.09 3.27 -8.76
CA THR A 185 6.16 2.80 -7.87
C THR A 185 5.54 2.07 -6.69
N ILE A 186 5.97 0.84 -6.42
CA ILE A 186 5.36 -0.01 -5.39
C ILE A 186 6.39 -0.38 -4.33
N LEU A 187 6.02 -0.23 -3.05
CA LEU A 187 6.65 -0.93 -1.93
C LEU A 187 5.68 -2.00 -1.42
N LEU A 188 6.12 -3.24 -1.51
CA LEU A 188 5.36 -4.41 -1.08
C LEU A 188 5.98 -5.00 0.19
N ALA A 189 5.31 -4.92 1.33
CA ALA A 189 5.70 -5.65 2.52
C ALA A 189 5.02 -7.02 2.53
N SER A 190 5.81 -8.07 2.71
CA SER A 190 5.30 -9.44 2.78
C SER A 190 6.23 -10.35 3.60
N HIS A 191 5.67 -11.42 4.12
CA HIS A 191 6.43 -12.54 4.68
C HIS A 191 6.46 -13.75 3.71
N ASN A 192 5.78 -13.65 2.56
CA ASN A 192 5.65 -14.70 1.56
C ASN A 192 6.66 -14.48 0.42
N MET A 193 7.66 -15.38 0.33
CA MET A 193 8.71 -15.30 -0.68
C MET A 193 8.16 -15.40 -2.10
N ASN A 194 7.21 -16.32 -2.36
CA ASN A 194 6.63 -16.50 -3.70
C ASN A 194 5.91 -15.23 -4.19
N GLU A 195 5.27 -14.48 -3.30
CA GLU A 195 4.63 -13.21 -3.64
C GLU A 195 5.66 -12.17 -4.05
N VAL A 196 6.74 -12.07 -3.26
CA VAL A 196 7.80 -11.08 -3.48
C VAL A 196 8.59 -11.38 -4.75
N GLU A 197 8.97 -12.64 -4.98
CA GLU A 197 9.64 -13.06 -6.22
C GLU A 197 8.82 -12.77 -7.48
N ARG A 198 7.51 -12.96 -7.39
CA ARG A 198 6.62 -12.73 -8.53
C ARG A 198 6.39 -11.25 -8.83
N LEU A 199 6.27 -10.40 -7.81
CA LEU A 199 5.83 -9.01 -7.95
C LEU A 199 6.97 -7.99 -7.98
N CYS A 200 8.14 -8.31 -7.42
CA CYS A 200 9.15 -7.31 -7.13
C CYS A 200 10.34 -7.36 -8.11
N ASP A 201 10.83 -6.18 -8.48
CA ASP A 201 12.06 -6.01 -9.25
C ASP A 201 13.32 -6.22 -8.37
N SER A 202 13.19 -5.98 -7.06
CA SER A 202 14.25 -6.20 -6.06
C SER A 202 13.65 -6.44 -4.68
N ILE A 203 14.41 -7.09 -3.82
CA ILE A 203 13.98 -7.51 -2.49
C ILE A 203 14.93 -6.94 -1.44
N ILE A 204 14.36 -6.41 -0.38
CA ILE A 204 15.06 -5.98 0.83
C ILE A 204 14.63 -6.93 1.95
N MET A 205 15.58 -7.59 2.57
CA MET A 205 15.29 -8.47 3.69
C MET A 205 15.37 -7.71 5.01
N MET A 206 14.33 -7.88 5.86
CA MET A 206 14.23 -7.21 7.14
C MET A 206 14.11 -8.21 8.28
N LYS A 207 14.92 -8.01 9.34
CA LYS A 207 14.91 -8.84 10.55
C LYS A 207 15.17 -7.98 11.78
N LYS A 208 14.32 -8.10 12.81
CA LYS A 208 14.45 -7.39 14.10
C LYS A 208 14.73 -5.88 13.94
N GLY A 209 13.97 -5.23 13.08
CA GLY A 209 14.08 -3.80 12.82
C GLY A 209 15.18 -3.37 11.85
N LYS A 210 16.04 -4.27 11.38
CA LYS A 210 17.19 -3.98 10.51
C LYS A 210 17.05 -4.59 9.13
N ILE A 211 17.69 -3.99 8.16
CA ILE A 211 17.95 -4.59 6.83
C ILE A 211 19.16 -5.50 6.96
N ILE A 212 19.10 -6.70 6.37
CA ILE A 212 20.15 -7.74 6.40
C ILE A 212 20.57 -8.11 4.99
#